data_d73febc6fe6bd435fb6a297931684953
#
_entry.id   d73febc6fe6bd435fb6a297931684953
#
_cell.length_a   1.000
_cell.length_b   1.000
_cell.length_c   1.000
_cell.angle_alpha   90.00
_cell.angle_beta   90.00
_cell.angle_gamma   90.00
#
_symmetry.space_group_name_H-M   'P 1'
#
loop_
_entity.id
_entity.type
_entity.pdbx_description
1 polymer ?
#
loop_
_entity_poly.entity_id
_entity_poly.type
_entity_poly.pdbx_seq_one_letter_code
_entity_poly.pdbx_strand_id
1 'polypeptide(L)'
;MGQAASDSDYLTFQRSVNANVKGGAKMRHEILLRKLFRLSPSIADAFDPSIVAESGVSGRIANLGDSIHQLIDQLNKKRAAMIGEDLFKATNKTAHALVRIRKAAKNPDEYKALIDNLYFLFRESVGSRLGGNWPPSFADINELRTDLRHDVDHGGIGKIRAKRRKFGKTFTKYAGSGNPDTIEPTKFALVQANILGAVEGDLRILLANTL
;
A
#
# COMPACT_ATOMS: atom_id res chain seq x y z
N MET A 1 -21.84 31.01 19.99
CA MET A 1 -20.55 31.08 19.30
C MET A 1 -19.78 29.82 19.63
N GLY A 2 -19.65 28.88 18.67
CA GLY A 2 -18.86 27.66 18.85
C GLY A 2 -17.39 28.01 18.71
N GLN A 3 -16.58 27.62 19.71
CA GLN A 3 -15.13 27.68 19.57
C GLN A 3 -14.69 26.74 18.44
N ALA A 4 -13.91 27.26 17.49
CA ALA A 4 -13.27 26.44 16.49
C ALA A 4 -12.35 25.42 17.17
N ALA A 5 -12.45 24.15 16.80
CA ALA A 5 -11.56 23.12 17.28
C ALA A 5 -10.11 23.50 16.90
N SER A 6 -9.18 23.32 17.84
CA SER A 6 -7.76 23.59 17.57
C SER A 6 -7.16 22.49 16.69
N ASP A 7 -6.07 22.80 15.97
CA ASP A 7 -5.31 21.80 15.18
C ASP A 7 -4.87 20.60 16.03
N SER A 8 -4.63 20.83 17.34
CA SER A 8 -4.31 19.79 18.32
C SER A 8 -5.49 18.81 18.52
N ASP A 9 -6.72 19.31 18.55
CA ASP A 9 -7.92 18.50 18.73
C ASP A 9 -8.19 17.65 17.47
N TYR A 10 -7.92 18.22 16.30
CA TYR A 10 -8.03 17.50 15.03
C TYR A 10 -7.00 16.35 14.92
N LEU A 11 -5.75 16.59 15.30
CA LEU A 11 -4.71 15.56 15.31
C LEU A 11 -4.98 14.44 16.35
N THR A 12 -5.52 14.78 17.49
CA THR A 12 -5.93 13.83 18.52
C THR A 12 -7.10 12.98 18.05
N PHE A 13 -8.05 13.59 17.36
CA PHE A 13 -9.15 12.91 16.70
C PHE A 13 -8.67 11.94 15.61
N GLN A 14 -7.79 12.38 14.72
CA GLN A 14 -7.25 11.57 13.63
C GLN A 14 -6.49 10.35 14.17
N ARG A 15 -5.73 10.49 15.26
CA ARG A 15 -5.06 9.38 15.96
C ARG A 15 -6.05 8.40 16.58
N SER A 16 -7.13 8.89 17.18
CA SER A 16 -8.18 8.09 17.78
C SER A 16 -8.99 7.31 16.75
N VAL A 17 -9.32 7.93 15.60
CA VAL A 17 -9.99 7.26 14.47
C VAL A 17 -9.09 6.14 13.91
N ASN A 18 -7.81 6.40 13.69
CA ASN A 18 -6.85 5.42 13.19
C ASN A 18 -6.65 4.23 14.15
N ALA A 19 -6.71 4.45 15.46
CA ALA A 19 -6.61 3.40 16.47
C ALA A 19 -7.86 2.49 16.50
N ASN A 20 -9.04 3.02 16.19
CA ASN A 20 -10.32 2.31 16.30
C ASN A 20 -10.81 1.66 14.99
N VAL A 21 -10.23 2.00 13.83
CA VAL A 21 -10.57 1.38 12.54
C VAL A 21 -10.29 -0.15 12.51
N LYS A 22 -9.43 -0.64 13.39
CA LYS A 22 -9.20 -2.09 13.57
C LYS A 22 -10.37 -2.86 14.18
N GLY A 23 -11.39 -2.20 14.69
CA GLY A 23 -12.46 -2.82 15.50
C GLY A 23 -13.89 -2.75 14.97
N GLY A 24 -14.11 -2.49 13.68
CA GLY A 24 -15.37 -2.82 12.96
C GLY A 24 -16.69 -2.31 13.56
N ALA A 25 -16.85 -1.02 13.93
CA ALA A 25 -18.17 -0.52 14.33
C ALA A 25 -18.44 0.94 13.91
N LYS A 26 -19.18 1.08 12.81
CA LYS A 26 -19.74 2.35 12.31
C LYS A 26 -20.37 3.21 13.42
N MET A 27 -21.06 2.57 14.37
CA MET A 27 -21.76 3.21 15.48
C MET A 27 -20.82 3.82 16.55
N ARG A 28 -19.62 3.28 16.74
CA ARG A 28 -18.66 3.79 17.73
C ARG A 28 -18.00 5.08 17.29
N HIS A 29 -17.78 5.27 15.98
CA HIS A 29 -17.22 6.49 15.43
C HIS A 29 -18.16 7.69 15.59
N GLU A 30 -19.44 7.50 15.37
CA GLU A 30 -20.44 8.54 15.53
C GLU A 30 -20.58 9.00 16.99
N ILE A 31 -20.54 8.05 17.93
CA ILE A 31 -20.57 8.35 19.38
C ILE A 31 -19.29 9.08 19.81
N LEU A 32 -18.13 8.69 19.25
CA LEU A 32 -16.84 9.33 19.55
C LEU A 32 -16.79 10.77 19.01
N LEU A 33 -17.26 10.99 17.79
CA LEU A 33 -17.38 12.32 17.17
C LEU A 33 -18.29 13.25 18.03
N ARG A 34 -19.47 12.77 18.42
CA ARG A 34 -20.39 13.54 19.25
C ARG A 34 -19.82 13.86 20.64
N LYS A 35 -19.06 12.94 21.25
CA LYS A 35 -18.43 13.16 22.57
C LYS A 35 -17.20 14.07 22.54
N LEU A 36 -16.29 13.87 21.57
CA LEU A 36 -15.04 14.63 21.47
C LEU A 36 -15.23 16.06 21.01
N PHE A 37 -16.13 16.29 20.06
CA PHE A 37 -16.27 17.60 19.44
C PHE A 37 -17.51 18.37 19.89
N ARG A 38 -18.40 17.81 20.73
CA ARG A 38 -19.70 18.42 21.10
C ARG A 38 -20.44 18.97 19.87
N LEU A 39 -20.32 18.28 18.74
CA LEU A 39 -20.93 18.71 17.48
C LEU A 39 -22.46 18.67 17.57
N SER A 40 -23.11 19.65 16.96
CA SER A 40 -24.56 19.59 16.77
C SER A 40 -24.90 18.38 15.87
N PRO A 41 -26.08 17.78 16.01
CA PRO A 41 -26.53 16.69 15.15
C PRO A 41 -26.36 16.99 13.65
N SER A 42 -26.66 18.22 13.24
CA SER A 42 -26.53 18.67 11.85
C SER A 42 -25.09 18.66 11.30
N ILE A 43 -24.08 18.84 12.15
CA ILE A 43 -22.67 18.75 11.75
C ILE A 43 -22.21 17.29 11.72
N ALA A 44 -22.68 16.46 12.67
CA ALA A 44 -22.37 15.04 12.67
C ALA A 44 -22.96 14.32 11.44
N ASP A 45 -24.14 14.73 10.99
CA ASP A 45 -24.78 14.16 9.79
C ASP A 45 -24.09 14.59 8.47
N ALA A 46 -23.34 15.71 8.48
CA ALA A 46 -22.52 16.16 7.35
C ALA A 46 -21.21 15.38 7.20
N PHE A 47 -20.78 14.62 8.22
CA PHE A 47 -19.61 13.76 8.14
C PHE A 47 -19.98 12.38 7.60
N ASP A 48 -19.70 12.15 6.32
CA ASP A 48 -19.81 10.82 5.73
C ASP A 48 -18.64 9.95 6.25
N PRO A 49 -18.92 8.87 7.01
CA PRO A 49 -17.88 7.97 7.52
C PRO A 49 -17.04 7.33 6.41
N SER A 50 -17.59 7.21 5.19
CA SER A 50 -16.88 6.68 4.03
C SER A 50 -15.78 7.64 3.56
N ILE A 51 -16.04 8.94 3.56
CA ILE A 51 -15.06 9.98 3.20
C ILE A 51 -13.91 10.02 4.21
N VAL A 52 -14.20 9.91 5.50
CA VAL A 52 -13.17 9.88 6.56
C VAL A 52 -12.33 8.61 6.45
N ALA A 53 -12.93 7.47 6.18
CA ALA A 53 -12.22 6.21 5.97
C ALA A 53 -11.34 6.27 4.71
N GLU A 54 -11.85 6.82 3.62
CA GLU A 54 -11.11 6.98 2.35
C GLU A 54 -9.92 7.94 2.51
N SER A 55 -10.12 9.09 3.18
CA SER A 55 -9.04 10.04 3.46
C SER A 55 -7.97 9.43 4.37
N GLY A 56 -8.35 8.63 5.36
CA GLY A 56 -7.43 7.92 6.25
C GLY A 56 -6.58 6.89 5.51
N VAL A 57 -7.17 6.11 4.59
CA VAL A 57 -6.44 5.14 3.77
C VAL A 57 -5.51 5.85 2.80
N SER A 58 -5.96 6.92 2.14
CA SER A 58 -5.14 7.70 1.22
C SER A 58 -3.95 8.35 1.93
N GLY A 59 -4.14 8.90 3.13
CA GLY A 59 -3.08 9.42 3.97
C GLY A 59 -2.06 8.34 4.37
N ARG A 60 -2.55 7.15 4.75
CA ARG A 60 -1.68 6.00 5.04
C ARG A 60 -0.84 5.59 3.83
N ILE A 61 -1.42 5.54 2.63
CA ILE A 61 -0.72 5.22 1.38
C ILE A 61 0.39 6.24 1.11
N ALA A 62 0.10 7.53 1.26
CA ALA A 62 1.10 8.59 1.08
C ALA A 62 2.26 8.43 2.07
N ASN A 63 1.98 8.24 3.36
CA ASN A 63 3.00 8.04 4.39
C ASN A 63 3.85 6.77 4.15
N LEU A 64 3.22 5.66 3.74
CA LEU A 64 3.95 4.44 3.38
C LEU A 64 4.85 4.67 2.17
N GLY A 65 4.35 5.37 1.14
CA GLY A 65 5.15 5.72 -0.03
C GLY A 65 6.35 6.61 0.31
N ASP A 66 6.20 7.56 1.24
CA ASP A 66 7.30 8.39 1.75
C ASP A 66 8.31 7.57 2.53
N SER A 67 7.86 6.69 3.42
CA SER A 67 8.73 5.79 4.18
C SER A 67 9.52 4.86 3.26
N ILE A 68 8.86 4.28 2.24
CA ILE A 68 9.51 3.43 1.23
C ILE A 68 10.60 4.21 0.48
N HIS A 69 10.31 5.45 0.06
CA HIS A 69 11.29 6.30 -0.62
C HIS A 69 12.52 6.53 0.27
N GLN A 70 12.32 6.91 1.53
CA GLN A 70 13.42 7.11 2.48
C GLN A 70 14.24 5.83 2.73
N LEU A 71 13.59 4.68 2.81
CA LEU A 71 14.27 3.40 2.98
C LEU A 71 15.11 3.01 1.75
N ILE A 72 14.60 3.27 0.55
CA ILE A 72 15.34 3.08 -0.71
C ILE A 72 16.59 3.96 -0.74
N ASP A 73 16.48 5.24 -0.35
CA ASP A 73 17.62 6.15 -0.28
C ASP A 73 18.66 5.68 0.74
N GLN A 74 18.23 5.22 1.91
CA GLN A 74 19.14 4.68 2.93
C GLN A 74 19.85 3.42 2.45
N LEU A 75 19.14 2.49 1.81
CA LEU A 75 19.70 1.27 1.24
C LEU A 75 20.70 1.58 0.12
N ASN A 76 20.41 2.53 -0.76
CA ASN A 76 21.33 2.96 -1.80
C ASN A 76 22.60 3.57 -1.20
N LYS A 77 22.47 4.52 -0.26
CA LYS A 77 23.62 5.13 0.42
C LYS A 77 24.51 4.10 1.10
N LYS A 78 23.88 3.15 1.82
CA LYS A 78 24.60 2.09 2.53
C LYS A 78 25.35 1.17 1.56
N ARG A 79 24.67 0.70 0.50
CA ARG A 79 25.27 -0.17 -0.50
C ARG A 79 26.36 0.55 -1.30
N ALA A 80 26.13 1.79 -1.72
CA ALA A 80 27.12 2.58 -2.42
C ALA A 80 28.39 2.80 -1.58
N ALA A 81 28.26 3.02 -0.27
CA ALA A 81 29.39 3.13 0.64
C ALA A 81 30.19 1.81 0.76
N MET A 82 29.54 0.65 0.61
CA MET A 82 30.18 -0.66 0.76
C MET A 82 30.85 -1.16 -0.52
N ILE A 83 30.17 -1.00 -1.65
CA ILE A 83 30.59 -1.62 -2.94
C ILE A 83 30.55 -0.66 -4.14
N GLY A 84 30.29 0.63 -3.93
CA GLY A 84 30.25 1.64 -5.01
C GLY A 84 29.04 1.63 -5.92
N GLU A 85 27.99 0.85 -5.58
CA GLU A 85 26.78 0.74 -6.43
C GLU A 85 25.49 0.92 -5.62
N ASP A 86 24.51 1.58 -6.24
CA ASP A 86 23.14 1.64 -5.71
C ASP A 86 22.45 0.26 -5.77
N LEU A 87 21.63 -0.06 -4.76
CA LEU A 87 20.75 -1.23 -4.80
C LEU A 87 19.61 -1.04 -5.79
N PHE A 88 18.95 0.11 -5.72
CA PHE A 88 17.88 0.53 -6.62
C PHE A 88 18.43 1.53 -7.64
N LYS A 89 18.33 1.24 -8.93
CA LYS A 89 18.80 2.17 -9.97
C LYS A 89 18.09 3.51 -9.89
N ALA A 90 18.84 4.59 -9.69
CA ALA A 90 18.33 5.95 -9.72
C ALA A 90 18.12 6.40 -11.17
N THR A 91 16.88 6.33 -11.65
CA THR A 91 16.47 6.77 -12.99
C THR A 91 15.22 7.63 -12.91
N ASN A 92 14.92 8.41 -13.96
CA ASN A 92 13.66 9.14 -14.05
C ASN A 92 12.44 8.23 -13.89
N LYS A 93 12.51 7.01 -14.42
CA LYS A 93 11.44 6.01 -14.28
C LYS A 93 11.26 5.58 -12.82
N THR A 94 12.36 5.41 -12.07
CA THR A 94 12.32 5.12 -10.62
C THR A 94 11.66 6.27 -9.85
N ALA A 95 12.07 7.52 -10.12
CA ALA A 95 11.48 8.70 -9.49
C ALA A 95 9.97 8.80 -9.77
N HIS A 96 9.55 8.60 -11.02
CA HIS A 96 8.13 8.59 -11.39
C HIS A 96 7.35 7.48 -10.70
N ALA A 97 7.90 6.28 -10.59
CA ALA A 97 7.23 5.17 -9.92
C ALA A 97 7.06 5.45 -8.42
N LEU A 98 8.07 6.02 -7.74
CA LEU A 98 8.00 6.44 -6.32
C LEU A 98 6.91 7.50 -6.08
N VAL A 99 6.73 8.45 -6.99
CA VAL A 99 5.62 9.42 -6.91
C VAL A 99 4.26 8.74 -7.09
N ARG A 100 4.15 7.78 -8.02
CA ARG A 100 2.88 7.13 -8.35
C ARG A 100 2.37 6.19 -7.26
N ILE A 101 3.25 5.45 -6.57
CA ILE A 101 2.83 4.54 -5.50
C ILE A 101 2.23 5.25 -4.28
N ARG A 102 2.40 6.57 -4.16
CA ARG A 102 1.81 7.43 -3.12
C ARG A 102 0.35 7.82 -3.40
N LYS A 103 -0.15 7.56 -4.61
CA LYS A 103 -1.52 7.85 -5.00
C LYS A 103 -2.38 6.62 -4.81
N ALA A 104 -3.52 6.77 -4.14
CA ALA A 104 -4.45 5.67 -3.92
C ALA A 104 -5.05 5.17 -5.25
N ALA A 105 -5.02 3.86 -5.46
CA ALA A 105 -5.70 3.21 -6.56
C ALA A 105 -7.20 3.11 -6.25
N LYS A 106 -8.05 3.62 -7.15
CA LYS A 106 -9.50 3.73 -6.96
C LYS A 106 -10.31 2.75 -7.81
N ASN A 107 -9.64 2.06 -8.72
CA ASN A 107 -10.27 1.14 -9.66
C ASN A 107 -9.27 0.07 -10.12
N PRO A 108 -9.74 -0.98 -10.84
CA PRO A 108 -8.88 -2.06 -11.32
C PRO A 108 -7.72 -1.60 -12.21
N ASP A 109 -7.93 -0.58 -13.05
CA ASP A 109 -6.88 -0.11 -13.97
C ASP A 109 -5.77 0.64 -13.23
N GLU A 110 -6.14 1.47 -12.26
CA GLU A 110 -5.17 2.12 -11.38
C GLU A 110 -4.42 1.10 -10.51
N TYR A 111 -5.10 0.02 -10.08
CA TYR A 111 -4.45 -1.08 -9.38
C TYR A 111 -3.45 -1.81 -10.28
N LYS A 112 -3.80 -2.11 -11.54
CA LYS A 112 -2.85 -2.69 -12.51
C LYS A 112 -1.63 -1.79 -12.71
N ALA A 113 -1.86 -0.49 -12.88
CA ALA A 113 -0.78 0.49 -13.02
C ALA A 113 0.10 0.58 -11.75
N LEU A 114 -0.48 0.46 -10.55
CA LEU A 114 0.23 0.36 -9.29
C LEU A 114 1.16 -0.85 -9.28
N ILE A 115 0.63 -2.05 -9.60
CA ILE A 115 1.42 -3.28 -9.62
C ILE A 115 2.59 -3.20 -10.62
N ASP A 116 2.39 -2.59 -11.78
CA ASP A 116 3.49 -2.33 -12.73
C ASP A 116 4.57 -1.40 -12.17
N ASN A 117 4.19 -0.34 -11.45
CA ASN A 117 5.14 0.57 -10.80
C ASN A 117 5.91 -0.16 -9.69
N LEU A 118 5.23 -0.97 -8.88
CA LEU A 118 5.85 -1.77 -7.83
C LEU A 118 6.81 -2.82 -8.40
N TYR A 119 6.39 -3.52 -9.48
CA TYR A 119 7.24 -4.47 -10.16
C TYR A 119 8.49 -3.80 -10.72
N PHE A 120 8.33 -2.63 -11.35
CA PHE A 120 9.47 -1.86 -11.83
C PHE A 120 10.43 -1.51 -10.68
N LEU A 121 9.92 -0.99 -9.56
CA LEU A 121 10.74 -0.59 -8.40
C LEU A 121 11.45 -1.79 -7.77
N PHE A 122 10.74 -2.89 -7.52
CA PHE A 122 11.23 -3.96 -6.67
C PHE A 122 11.74 -5.20 -7.43
N ARG A 123 11.68 -5.19 -8.75
CA ARG A 123 12.25 -6.25 -9.60
C ARG A 123 13.21 -5.70 -10.65
N GLU A 124 12.74 -4.80 -11.54
CA GLU A 124 13.58 -4.30 -12.64
C GLU A 124 14.68 -3.37 -12.16
N SER A 125 14.37 -2.40 -11.27
CA SER A 125 15.38 -1.44 -10.80
C SER A 125 16.44 -2.08 -9.92
N VAL A 126 16.09 -3.15 -9.19
CA VAL A 126 17.00 -3.92 -8.35
C VAL A 126 17.84 -4.90 -9.19
N GLY A 127 17.23 -5.56 -10.18
CA GLY A 127 17.91 -6.53 -11.04
C GLY A 127 18.51 -7.70 -10.25
N SER A 128 19.73 -8.09 -10.54
CA SER A 128 20.46 -9.19 -9.87
C SER A 128 21.14 -8.81 -8.54
N ARG A 129 21.00 -7.53 -8.10
CA ARG A 129 21.76 -7.00 -6.97
C ARG A 129 21.42 -7.60 -5.61
N LEU A 130 20.29 -8.30 -5.49
CA LEU A 130 19.92 -9.08 -4.29
C LEU A 130 20.44 -10.51 -4.30
N GLY A 131 21.20 -10.92 -5.32
CA GLY A 131 21.81 -12.27 -5.37
C GLY A 131 20.80 -13.43 -5.29
N GLY A 132 19.53 -13.20 -5.68
CA GLY A 132 18.46 -14.20 -5.59
C GLY A 132 17.68 -14.22 -4.27
N ASN A 133 18.15 -13.55 -3.23
CA ASN A 133 17.47 -13.45 -1.91
C ASN A 133 16.37 -12.36 -1.95
N TRP A 134 15.27 -12.67 -2.60
CA TRP A 134 14.18 -11.75 -2.77
C TRP A 134 13.33 -11.64 -1.50
N PRO A 135 13.08 -10.42 -0.97
CA PRO A 135 12.11 -10.22 0.08
C PRO A 135 10.73 -10.77 -0.32
N PRO A 136 9.95 -11.31 0.64
CA PRO A 136 8.65 -11.92 0.36
C PRO A 136 7.69 -11.03 -0.42
N SER A 137 7.58 -9.74 -0.06
CA SER A 137 6.72 -8.79 -0.76
C SER A 137 7.14 -8.54 -2.21
N PHE A 138 8.45 -8.60 -2.53
CA PHE A 138 8.96 -8.45 -3.90
C PHE A 138 8.60 -9.66 -4.76
N ALA A 139 8.63 -10.86 -4.16
CA ALA A 139 8.16 -12.07 -4.81
C ALA A 139 6.64 -12.02 -5.06
N ASP A 140 5.86 -11.57 -4.08
CA ASP A 140 4.42 -11.40 -4.20
C ASP A 140 4.05 -10.40 -5.32
N ILE A 141 4.74 -9.26 -5.42
CA ILE A 141 4.55 -8.28 -6.50
C ILE A 141 4.80 -8.91 -7.87
N ASN A 142 5.82 -9.75 -8.01
CA ASN A 142 6.07 -10.47 -9.25
C ASN A 142 4.95 -11.43 -9.61
N GLU A 143 4.37 -12.14 -8.62
CA GLU A 143 3.21 -13.02 -8.82
C GLU A 143 1.98 -12.22 -9.27
N LEU A 144 1.67 -11.13 -8.57
CA LEU A 144 0.53 -10.26 -8.89
C LEU A 144 0.64 -9.69 -10.30
N ARG A 145 1.83 -9.23 -10.69
CA ARG A 145 2.07 -8.67 -12.04
C ARG A 145 1.95 -9.74 -13.13
N THR A 146 2.46 -10.94 -12.88
CA THR A 146 2.49 -12.01 -13.88
C THR A 146 1.07 -12.39 -14.34
N ASP A 147 0.12 -12.47 -13.42
CA ASP A 147 -1.26 -12.79 -13.75
C ASP A 147 -1.99 -11.64 -14.47
N LEU A 148 -1.73 -10.40 -14.04
CA LEU A 148 -2.37 -9.21 -14.62
C LEU A 148 -1.90 -8.87 -16.04
N ARG A 149 -0.73 -9.35 -16.47
CA ARG A 149 -0.11 -8.98 -17.76
C ARG A 149 0.00 -10.13 -18.75
N HIS A 150 -0.04 -11.36 -18.29
CA HIS A 150 -0.01 -12.50 -19.17
C HIS A 150 -1.41 -13.07 -19.29
N ASP A 151 -1.91 -13.20 -20.54
CA ASP A 151 -3.04 -14.05 -20.85
C ASP A 151 -2.68 -15.46 -20.36
N VAL A 152 -3.21 -15.80 -19.18
CA VAL A 152 -2.90 -17.05 -18.47
C VAL A 152 -3.39 -18.25 -19.24
N ASP A 153 -4.08 -18.03 -20.37
CA ASP A 153 -4.74 -19.05 -21.17
C ASP A 153 -3.81 -19.80 -22.14
N HIS A 154 -2.52 -19.39 -22.24
CA HIS A 154 -1.53 -20.11 -23.02
C HIS A 154 -0.79 -21.14 -22.17
N GLY A 155 -1.10 -22.42 -22.38
CA GLY A 155 -0.42 -23.56 -21.76
C GLY A 155 -1.36 -24.71 -21.41
N GLY A 156 -0.80 -25.83 -20.95
CA GLY A 156 -1.61 -26.96 -20.50
C GLY A 156 -2.48 -26.59 -19.27
N ILE A 157 -3.71 -27.10 -19.23
CA ILE A 157 -4.74 -26.80 -18.20
C ILE A 157 -4.19 -26.88 -16.77
N GLY A 158 -3.30 -27.83 -16.49
CA GLY A 158 -2.68 -27.99 -15.16
C GLY A 158 -1.78 -26.81 -14.77
N LYS A 159 -1.01 -26.27 -15.72
CA LYS A 159 -0.13 -25.12 -15.49
C LYS A 159 -0.93 -23.84 -15.27
N ILE A 160 -2.01 -23.66 -16.04
CA ILE A 160 -2.94 -22.52 -15.89
C ILE A 160 -3.58 -22.53 -14.50
N ARG A 161 -4.11 -23.68 -14.07
CA ARG A 161 -4.72 -23.84 -12.73
C ARG A 161 -3.73 -23.56 -11.60
N ALA A 162 -2.48 -24.02 -11.74
CA ALA A 162 -1.44 -23.77 -10.74
C ALA A 162 -1.11 -22.28 -10.63
N LYS A 163 -0.96 -21.56 -11.77
CA LYS A 163 -0.73 -20.12 -11.81
C LYS A 163 -1.88 -19.34 -11.17
N ARG A 164 -3.13 -19.61 -11.59
CA ARG A 164 -4.33 -18.95 -11.02
C ARG A 164 -4.46 -19.21 -9.52
N ARG A 165 -4.15 -20.43 -9.04
CA ARG A 165 -4.14 -20.73 -7.60
C ARG A 165 -3.08 -19.91 -6.85
N LYS A 166 -1.88 -19.80 -7.41
CA LYS A 166 -0.78 -19.05 -6.81
C LYS A 166 -1.12 -17.57 -6.71
N PHE A 167 -1.60 -16.98 -7.80
CA PHE A 167 -2.10 -15.61 -7.81
C PHE A 167 -3.22 -15.40 -6.78
N GLY A 168 -4.26 -16.22 -6.81
CA GLY A 168 -5.39 -16.12 -5.88
C GLY A 168 -4.94 -16.18 -4.42
N LYS A 169 -3.98 -17.04 -4.08
CA LYS A 169 -3.39 -17.11 -2.73
C LYS A 169 -2.65 -15.79 -2.37
N THR A 170 -1.85 -15.27 -3.29
CA THR A 170 -1.10 -14.01 -3.08
C THR A 170 -2.06 -12.82 -2.99
N PHE A 171 -3.06 -12.75 -3.87
CA PHE A 171 -4.06 -11.69 -3.82
C PHE A 171 -4.88 -11.73 -2.53
N THR A 172 -5.32 -12.93 -2.08
CA THR A 172 -6.05 -13.12 -0.81
C THR A 172 -5.26 -12.57 0.39
N LYS A 173 -3.94 -12.72 0.40
CA LYS A 173 -3.09 -12.20 1.47
C LYS A 173 -3.28 -10.69 1.70
N TYR A 174 -3.50 -9.92 0.62
CA TYR A 174 -3.62 -8.47 0.67
C TYR A 174 -5.05 -7.95 0.62
N ALA A 175 -5.94 -8.67 -0.06
CA ALA A 175 -7.31 -8.26 -0.35
C ALA A 175 -8.37 -8.96 0.51
N GLY A 176 -8.02 -10.09 1.14
CA GLY A 176 -9.01 -10.97 1.80
C GLY A 176 -9.90 -11.73 0.82
N SER A 177 -9.69 -11.57 -0.50
CA SER A 177 -10.42 -12.26 -1.59
C SER A 177 -9.41 -12.80 -2.61
N GLY A 178 -9.74 -13.90 -3.27
CA GLY A 178 -8.85 -14.53 -4.27
C GLY A 178 -8.95 -13.96 -5.68
N ASN A 179 -9.92 -13.09 -5.94
CA ASN A 179 -10.17 -12.54 -7.29
C ASN A 179 -10.35 -11.02 -7.25
N PRO A 180 -9.53 -10.25 -8.01
CA PRO A 180 -9.69 -8.80 -8.14
C PRO A 180 -11.06 -8.36 -8.66
N ASP A 181 -11.67 -9.14 -9.55
CA ASP A 181 -12.96 -8.81 -10.18
C ASP A 181 -14.14 -8.86 -9.19
N THR A 182 -13.93 -9.48 -8.01
CA THR A 182 -14.98 -9.61 -6.98
C THR A 182 -14.90 -8.57 -5.87
N ILE A 183 -13.88 -7.72 -5.88
CA ILE A 183 -13.77 -6.67 -4.87
C ILE A 183 -14.35 -5.34 -5.35
N GLU A 184 -14.94 -4.62 -4.41
CA GLU A 184 -15.45 -3.27 -4.68
C GLU A 184 -14.32 -2.31 -5.05
N PRO A 185 -14.51 -1.39 -6.01
CA PRO A 185 -13.48 -0.44 -6.44
C PRO A 185 -12.83 0.33 -5.28
N THR A 186 -13.60 0.71 -4.27
CA THR A 186 -13.14 1.43 -3.07
C THR A 186 -12.15 0.63 -2.22
N LYS A 187 -12.11 -0.70 -2.35
CA LYS A 187 -11.20 -1.56 -1.59
C LYS A 187 -9.80 -1.67 -2.19
N PHE A 188 -9.57 -1.27 -3.45
CA PHE A 188 -8.23 -1.31 -4.05
C PHE A 188 -7.23 -0.43 -3.30
N ALA A 189 -7.64 0.71 -2.78
CA ALA A 189 -6.78 1.54 -1.92
C ALA A 189 -6.32 0.79 -0.66
N LEU A 190 -7.20 -0.01 -0.04
CA LEU A 190 -6.84 -0.83 1.13
C LEU A 190 -5.86 -1.93 0.76
N VAL A 191 -6.09 -2.62 -0.38
CA VAL A 191 -5.16 -3.63 -0.91
C VAL A 191 -3.78 -3.01 -1.16
N GLN A 192 -3.73 -1.83 -1.76
CA GLN A 192 -2.49 -1.06 -1.94
C GLN A 192 -1.79 -0.78 -0.61
N ALA A 193 -2.51 -0.27 0.38
CA ALA A 193 -1.94 0.02 1.69
C ALA A 193 -1.34 -1.23 2.35
N ASN A 194 -1.98 -2.40 2.19
CA ASN A 194 -1.47 -3.66 2.71
C ASN A 194 -0.20 -4.14 1.97
N ILE A 195 -0.15 -4.00 0.64
CA ILE A 195 1.04 -4.32 -0.16
C ILE A 195 2.20 -3.39 0.23
N LEU A 196 1.96 -2.07 0.29
CA LEU A 196 2.99 -1.09 0.67
C LEU A 196 3.50 -1.31 2.09
N GLY A 197 2.62 -1.68 3.03
CA GLY A 197 3.03 -2.01 4.40
C GLY A 197 3.94 -3.25 4.47
N ALA A 198 3.68 -4.28 3.65
CA ALA A 198 4.54 -5.44 3.54
C ALA A 198 5.91 -5.08 2.93
N VAL A 199 5.92 -4.26 1.87
CA VAL A 199 7.14 -3.75 1.24
C VAL A 199 7.97 -2.93 2.22
N GLU A 200 7.36 -2.02 2.96
CA GLU A 200 8.04 -1.22 3.98
C GLU A 200 8.70 -2.10 5.03
N GLY A 201 7.98 -3.12 5.54
CA GLY A 201 8.51 -4.08 6.50
C GLY A 201 9.73 -4.83 5.96
N ASP A 202 9.65 -5.33 4.73
CA ASP A 202 10.75 -6.06 4.09
C ASP A 202 11.96 -5.15 3.81
N LEU A 203 11.75 -3.88 3.42
CA LEU A 203 12.85 -2.91 3.25
C LEU A 203 13.56 -2.60 4.57
N ARG A 204 12.83 -2.50 5.68
CA ARG A 204 13.42 -2.33 7.02
C ARG A 204 14.28 -3.52 7.42
N ILE A 205 13.80 -4.74 7.18
CA ILE A 205 14.57 -5.97 7.41
C ILE A 205 15.82 -5.99 6.52
N LEU A 206 15.67 -5.64 5.24
CA LEU A 206 16.79 -5.58 4.31
C LEU A 206 17.84 -4.56 4.77
N LEU A 207 17.42 -3.37 5.22
CA LEU A 207 18.31 -2.34 5.73
C LEU A 207 19.05 -2.79 7.00
N ALA A 208 18.39 -3.51 7.89
CA ALA A 208 19.00 -4.07 9.09
C ALA A 208 20.04 -5.17 8.78
N ASN A 209 19.76 -6.01 7.77
CA ASN A 209 20.61 -7.14 7.41
C ASN A 209 21.75 -6.78 6.43
N THR A 210 21.79 -5.57 5.93
CA THR A 210 22.86 -5.08 5.04
C THR A 210 24.11 -4.64 5.84
N LEU A 211 24.27 -5.06 7.09
CA LEU A 211 25.45 -4.79 7.92
C LEU A 211 26.46 -5.93 7.71
#